data_ab5727c7e7140514d4b934ccd630edfa
#
_entry.id   ab5727c7e7140514d4b934ccd630edfa
#
_cell.length_a   1.000
_cell.length_b   1.000
_cell.length_c   1.000
_cell.angle_alpha   90.00
_cell.angle_beta   90.00
_cell.angle_gamma   90.00
#
_symmetry.space_group_name_H-M   'P 1'
#
loop_
_entity.id
_entity.type
_entity.pdbx_description
1 polymer ?
#
loop_
_entity_poly.entity_id
_entity_poly.type
_entity_poly.pdbx_seq_one_letter_code
_entity_poly.pdbx_strand_id
1 'polypeptide(L)'
;MQIKTKFFGEINIDENQIILFPFGIYGFEEYNRFILLHDEEDENGVFRWLQSIDEEGLCFTVMEPGMICGEYSPKLPENTLKKLGFNENCENCEDIIYLVITVLYEEIEKSTVNLLSPIIINSKNQVAAQIILESSEPQNSGFKTKHKIFDPETAAISAASATGQGGDFAECLS
;
A
#
# COMPACT_ATOMS: atom_id res chain seq x y z
N MET A 1 3.56 1.56 23.74
CA MET A 1 4.96 2.06 23.87
C MET A 1 5.10 3.42 23.22
N GLN A 2 6.13 4.22 23.61
CA GLN A 2 6.43 5.52 22.98
C GLN A 2 7.53 5.33 21.94
N ILE A 3 7.36 5.93 20.77
CA ILE A 3 8.34 5.92 19.67
C ILE A 3 8.58 7.34 19.13
N LYS A 4 9.73 7.55 18.52
CA LYS A 4 10.01 8.74 17.71
C LYS A 4 9.73 8.46 16.25
N THR A 5 9.17 9.44 15.56
CA THR A 5 8.79 9.32 14.16
C THR A 5 9.38 10.44 13.33
N LYS A 6 9.53 10.20 12.03
CA LYS A 6 10.11 11.17 11.09
C LYS A 6 9.24 12.43 10.92
N PHE A 7 7.92 12.28 10.92
CA PHE A 7 6.99 13.35 10.56
C PHE A 7 6.03 13.76 11.69
N PHE A 8 5.79 12.89 12.70
CA PHE A 8 4.79 13.10 13.74
C PHE A 8 5.41 13.34 15.13
N GLY A 9 6.76 13.48 15.21
CA GLY A 9 7.45 13.64 16.51
C GLY A 9 7.37 12.39 17.37
N GLU A 10 7.24 12.58 18.70
CA GLU A 10 7.06 11.47 19.64
C GLU A 10 5.59 11.14 19.80
N ILE A 11 5.23 9.87 19.56
CA ILE A 11 3.86 9.38 19.66
C ILE A 11 3.78 8.13 20.52
N ASN A 12 2.60 7.90 21.12
CA ASN A 12 2.30 6.65 21.79
C ASN A 12 1.58 5.72 20.83
N ILE A 13 2.07 4.48 20.71
CA ILE A 13 1.49 3.45 19.85
C ILE A 13 0.99 2.27 20.66
N ASP A 14 -0.02 1.58 20.10
CA ASP A 14 -0.43 0.25 20.56
C ASP A 14 0.51 -0.79 19.92
N GLU A 15 1.15 -1.60 20.76
CA GLU A 15 2.07 -2.66 20.30
C GLU A 15 1.37 -3.73 19.46
N ASN A 16 0.04 -3.88 19.59
CA ASN A 16 -0.75 -4.77 18.75
C ASN A 16 -0.90 -4.30 17.29
N GLN A 17 -0.57 -3.03 17.02
CA GLN A 17 -0.59 -2.46 15.66
C GLN A 17 0.76 -2.55 14.96
N ILE A 18 1.77 -3.12 15.61
CA ILE A 18 3.09 -3.32 15.02
C ILE A 18 3.00 -4.37 13.91
N ILE A 19 3.44 -3.98 12.74
CA ILE A 19 3.53 -4.84 11.55
C ILE A 19 4.93 -5.44 11.49
N LEU A 20 5.01 -6.76 11.45
CA LEU A 20 6.26 -7.50 11.37
C LEU A 20 6.62 -7.81 9.93
N PHE A 21 7.83 -7.45 9.53
CA PHE A 21 8.43 -7.80 8.25
C PHE A 21 9.57 -8.81 8.48
N PRO A 22 9.30 -10.12 8.50
CA PRO A 22 10.32 -11.13 8.83
C PRO A 22 11.57 -11.09 7.92
N PHE A 23 11.41 -10.53 6.72
CA PHE A 23 12.48 -10.39 5.73
C PHE A 23 12.87 -8.93 5.47
N GLY A 24 12.34 -7.98 6.26
CA GLY A 24 12.49 -6.55 6.05
C GLY A 24 11.83 -6.05 4.76
N ILE A 25 12.19 -4.83 4.38
CA ILE A 25 11.84 -4.18 3.10
C ILE A 25 13.12 -4.12 2.27
N TYR A 26 13.04 -4.33 0.96
CA TYR A 26 14.21 -4.34 0.07
C TYR A 26 15.08 -3.09 0.23
N GLY A 27 16.37 -3.31 0.55
CA GLY A 27 17.34 -2.29 0.87
C GLY A 27 17.33 -1.81 2.34
N PHE A 28 16.44 -2.38 3.17
CA PHE A 28 16.28 -2.06 4.59
C PHE A 28 15.96 -3.34 5.39
N GLU A 29 16.64 -4.44 5.05
CA GLU A 29 16.36 -5.78 5.58
C GLU A 29 16.67 -5.92 7.07
N GLU A 30 17.48 -5.03 7.65
CA GLU A 30 17.78 -4.97 9.08
C GLU A 30 16.62 -4.44 9.94
N TYR A 31 15.66 -3.73 9.32
CA TYR A 31 14.48 -3.18 10.02
C TYR A 31 13.26 -4.03 9.72
N ASN A 32 12.68 -4.60 10.76
CA ASN A 32 11.58 -5.56 10.61
C ASN A 32 10.34 -5.25 11.45
N ARG A 33 10.31 -4.10 12.13
CA ARG A 33 9.14 -3.65 12.87
C ARG A 33 8.70 -2.27 12.38
N PHE A 34 7.49 -2.19 11.90
CA PHE A 34 6.91 -0.96 11.39
C PHE A 34 5.53 -0.72 11.98
N ILE A 35 5.06 0.50 11.88
CA ILE A 35 3.68 0.88 12.18
C ILE A 35 3.14 1.73 11.03
N LEU A 36 1.86 1.55 10.72
CA LEU A 36 1.17 2.34 9.71
C LEU A 36 0.48 3.52 10.39
N LEU A 37 0.92 4.73 10.07
CA LEU A 37 0.40 5.98 10.58
C LEU A 37 -0.42 6.70 9.51
N HIS A 38 -1.39 7.48 9.92
CA HIS A 38 -2.18 8.38 9.09
C HIS A 38 -2.21 9.77 9.75
N ASP A 39 -2.49 10.79 8.96
CA ASP A 39 -2.71 12.13 9.48
C ASP A 39 -4.15 12.22 9.98
N GLU A 40 -4.33 12.52 11.27
CA GLU A 40 -5.65 12.65 11.88
C GLU A 40 -6.42 13.87 11.36
N GLU A 41 -5.71 14.87 10.81
CA GLU A 41 -6.32 16.06 10.21
C GLU A 41 -6.79 15.82 8.76
N ASP A 42 -6.32 14.73 8.12
CA ASP A 42 -6.71 14.33 6.76
C ASP A 42 -7.52 13.04 6.77
N GLU A 43 -8.78 13.12 7.20
CA GLU A 43 -9.71 11.97 7.27
C GLU A 43 -9.88 11.25 5.91
N ASN A 44 -9.66 11.94 4.80
CA ASN A 44 -9.73 11.41 3.45
C ASN A 44 -8.33 11.18 2.85
N GLY A 45 -7.29 11.21 3.67
CA GLY A 45 -5.90 11.09 3.26
C GLY A 45 -5.63 9.82 2.46
N VAL A 46 -5.18 10.03 1.24
CA VAL A 46 -4.81 8.96 0.30
C VAL A 46 -3.51 8.31 0.74
N PHE A 47 -2.65 9.08 1.41
CA PHE A 47 -1.32 8.65 1.82
C PHE A 47 -1.28 8.23 3.28
N ARG A 48 -0.46 7.22 3.55
CA ARG A 48 -0.14 6.76 4.90
C ARG A 48 1.38 6.66 5.03
N TRP A 49 1.86 6.57 6.25
CA TRP A 49 3.27 6.51 6.57
C TRP A 49 3.61 5.20 7.26
N LEU A 50 4.39 4.37 6.58
CA LEU A 50 4.92 3.14 7.15
C LEU A 50 6.24 3.50 7.87
N GLN A 51 6.14 3.78 9.16
CA GLN A 51 7.23 4.24 10.03
C GLN A 51 7.93 3.05 10.68
N SER A 52 9.25 3.00 10.60
CA SER A 52 10.06 2.08 11.40
C SER A 52 9.95 2.42 12.88
N ILE A 53 9.85 1.39 13.71
CA ILE A 53 9.86 1.55 15.17
C ILE A 53 11.30 1.65 15.69
N ASP A 54 12.23 1.05 14.97
CA ASP A 54 13.62 0.92 15.36
C ASP A 54 14.52 2.08 14.86
N GLU A 55 14.06 2.79 13.81
CA GLU A 55 14.81 3.90 13.20
C GLU A 55 13.88 5.09 12.91
N GLU A 56 14.06 6.19 13.66
CA GLU A 56 13.25 7.41 13.55
C GLU A 56 13.22 7.99 12.14
N GLY A 57 14.37 8.00 11.45
CA GLY A 57 14.53 8.55 10.11
C GLY A 57 13.93 7.69 9.00
N LEU A 58 13.59 6.42 9.28
CA LEU A 58 13.10 5.48 8.28
C LEU A 58 11.57 5.44 8.25
N CYS A 59 11.02 6.07 7.23
CA CYS A 59 9.59 6.14 6.99
C CYS A 59 9.31 6.11 5.49
N PHE A 60 8.41 5.24 5.06
CA PHE A 60 7.94 5.15 3.68
C PHE A 60 6.55 5.76 3.55
N THR A 61 6.37 6.63 2.57
CA THR A 61 5.02 7.03 2.17
C THR A 61 4.41 5.91 1.33
N VAL A 62 3.22 5.48 1.69
CA VAL A 62 2.51 4.37 1.05
C VAL A 62 1.07 4.76 0.76
N MET A 63 0.44 4.07 -0.18
CA MET A 63 -0.99 4.21 -0.47
C MET A 63 -1.58 2.88 -0.93
N GLU A 64 -2.91 2.81 -0.94
CA GLU A 64 -3.63 1.65 -1.47
C GLU A 64 -3.65 1.72 -3.02
N PRO A 65 -3.15 0.69 -3.72
CA PRO A 65 -3.06 0.73 -5.19
C PRO A 65 -4.41 0.79 -5.89
N GLY A 66 -5.47 0.31 -5.26
CA GLY A 66 -6.84 0.38 -5.78
C GLY A 66 -7.34 1.81 -6.01
N MET A 67 -6.76 2.79 -5.31
CA MET A 67 -7.08 4.21 -5.52
C MET A 67 -6.55 4.76 -6.86
N ILE A 68 -5.60 4.06 -7.48
CA ILE A 68 -5.00 4.48 -8.75
C ILE A 68 -5.52 3.64 -9.91
N CYS A 69 -5.52 2.33 -9.78
CA CYS A 69 -5.83 1.40 -10.88
C CYS A 69 -7.17 0.66 -10.69
N GLY A 70 -8.02 1.09 -9.75
CA GLY A 70 -9.30 0.45 -9.46
C GLY A 70 -9.07 -0.94 -8.87
N GLU A 71 -9.31 -1.99 -9.64
CA GLU A 71 -9.05 -3.36 -9.19
C GLU A 71 -7.55 -3.68 -9.27
N TYR A 72 -6.93 -3.88 -8.11
CA TYR A 72 -5.54 -4.35 -8.01
C TYR A 72 -5.52 -5.79 -7.51
N SER A 73 -5.39 -6.72 -8.43
CA SER A 73 -5.37 -8.17 -8.16
C SER A 73 -4.14 -8.81 -8.82
N PRO A 74 -2.95 -8.61 -8.25
CA PRO A 74 -1.72 -9.10 -8.85
C PRO A 74 -1.61 -10.63 -8.73
N LYS A 75 -0.97 -11.24 -9.74
CA LYS A 75 -0.51 -12.62 -9.64
C LYS A 75 0.70 -12.66 -8.70
N LEU A 76 0.52 -13.22 -7.51
CA LEU A 76 1.58 -13.36 -6.52
C LEU A 76 2.47 -14.56 -6.82
N PRO A 77 3.78 -14.49 -6.47
CA PRO A 77 4.67 -15.64 -6.50
C PRO A 77 4.13 -16.77 -5.62
N GLU A 78 4.42 -18.01 -6.02
CA GLU A 78 4.05 -19.19 -5.24
C GLU A 78 4.57 -19.10 -3.78
N ASN A 79 3.82 -19.64 -2.86
CA ASN A 79 4.12 -19.61 -1.43
C ASN A 79 4.12 -18.23 -0.73
N THR A 80 3.85 -17.11 -1.43
CA THR A 80 3.78 -15.79 -0.78
C THR A 80 2.73 -15.79 0.34
N LEU A 81 1.52 -16.23 0.03
CA LEU A 81 0.42 -16.28 1.01
C LEU A 81 0.74 -17.16 2.21
N LYS A 82 1.39 -18.30 1.98
CA LYS A 82 1.81 -19.21 3.05
C LYS A 82 2.84 -18.57 3.97
N LYS A 83 3.83 -17.84 3.43
CA LYS A 83 4.84 -17.10 4.20
C LYS A 83 4.22 -16.03 5.10
N LEU A 84 3.10 -15.46 4.68
CA LEU A 84 2.33 -14.45 5.42
C LEU A 84 1.31 -15.07 6.39
N GLY A 85 1.26 -16.41 6.49
CA GLY A 85 0.36 -17.13 7.39
C GLY A 85 -1.07 -17.27 6.89
N PHE A 86 -1.32 -17.10 5.59
CA PHE A 86 -2.61 -17.44 4.98
C PHE A 86 -2.71 -18.94 4.69
N ASN A 87 -3.94 -19.45 4.68
CA ASN A 87 -4.23 -20.82 4.26
C ASN A 87 -4.06 -20.98 2.75
N GLU A 88 -3.68 -22.17 2.28
CA GLU A 88 -3.39 -22.46 0.88
C GLU A 88 -4.58 -22.22 -0.08
N ASN A 89 -5.81 -22.17 0.42
CA ASN A 89 -7.04 -21.95 -0.36
C ASN A 89 -7.58 -20.51 -0.29
N CYS A 90 -6.75 -19.55 0.09
CA CYS A 90 -7.15 -18.16 0.22
C CYS A 90 -7.06 -17.44 -1.12
N GLU A 91 -8.01 -17.68 -2.04
CA GLU A 91 -8.06 -17.00 -3.35
C GLU A 91 -8.62 -15.57 -3.26
N ASN A 92 -9.45 -15.28 -2.25
CA ASN A 92 -10.05 -13.96 -2.00
C ASN A 92 -10.03 -13.66 -0.50
N CYS A 93 -8.84 -13.44 0.07
CA CYS A 93 -8.74 -13.13 1.49
C CYS A 93 -9.07 -11.66 1.74
N GLU A 94 -10.21 -11.40 2.37
CA GLU A 94 -10.59 -10.07 2.90
C GLU A 94 -9.54 -9.49 3.88
N ASP A 95 -8.65 -10.34 4.36
CA ASP A 95 -7.60 -9.99 5.31
C ASP A 95 -6.28 -9.55 4.65
N ILE A 96 -6.23 -9.54 3.31
CA ILE A 96 -5.06 -9.06 2.56
C ILE A 96 -5.18 -7.55 2.36
N ILE A 97 -4.19 -6.82 2.85
CA ILE A 97 -4.02 -5.39 2.57
C ILE A 97 -2.85 -5.23 1.60
N TYR A 98 -3.09 -4.55 0.50
CA TYR A 98 -2.04 -4.14 -0.44
C TYR A 98 -1.69 -2.67 -0.23
N LEU A 99 -0.40 -2.39 -0.07
CA LEU A 99 0.15 -1.04 -0.07
C LEU A 99 1.27 -0.95 -1.11
N VAL A 100 1.42 0.22 -1.70
CA VAL A 100 2.52 0.50 -2.64
C VAL A 100 3.31 1.71 -2.17
N ILE A 101 4.65 1.61 -2.26
CA ILE A 101 5.54 2.70 -1.89
C ILE A 101 5.41 3.82 -2.92
N THR A 102 5.30 5.03 -2.41
CA THR A 102 5.06 6.26 -3.16
C THR A 102 6.27 7.17 -3.09
N VAL A 103 6.66 7.74 -4.20
CA VAL A 103 7.64 8.82 -4.27
C VAL A 103 6.89 10.12 -4.54
N LEU A 104 6.80 10.96 -3.51
CA LEU A 104 6.13 12.26 -3.60
C LEU A 104 7.12 13.34 -4.02
N TYR A 105 6.68 14.20 -4.94
CA TYR A 105 7.39 15.39 -5.40
C TYR A 105 6.59 16.64 -5.04
N GLU A 106 7.24 17.80 -4.97
CA GLU A 106 6.57 19.10 -4.78
C GLU A 106 5.49 19.34 -5.84
N GLU A 107 5.80 18.98 -7.10
CA GLU A 107 4.82 18.91 -8.17
C GLU A 107 4.14 17.54 -8.11
N ILE A 108 2.96 17.49 -7.52
CA ILE A 108 2.23 16.24 -7.24
C ILE A 108 2.00 15.38 -8.49
N GLU A 109 1.89 16.00 -9.67
CA GLU A 109 1.72 15.34 -10.97
C GLU A 109 2.97 14.53 -11.38
N LYS A 110 4.11 14.80 -10.77
CA LYS A 110 5.35 14.02 -10.96
C LYS A 110 5.46 12.84 -10.01
N SER A 111 4.60 12.78 -9.01
CA SER A 111 4.62 11.72 -8.01
C SER A 111 4.28 10.37 -8.61
N THR A 112 4.97 9.34 -8.14
CA THR A 112 4.88 7.97 -8.69
C THR A 112 4.73 6.93 -7.60
N VAL A 113 4.17 5.79 -7.98
CA VAL A 113 4.07 4.59 -7.15
C VAL A 113 4.73 3.40 -7.84
N ASN A 114 5.16 2.44 -7.04
CA ASN A 114 5.70 1.18 -7.53
C ASN A 114 4.65 0.07 -7.45
N LEU A 115 3.90 -0.14 -8.53
CA LEU A 115 2.87 -1.17 -8.61
C LEU A 115 3.43 -2.59 -8.77
N LEU A 116 4.72 -2.74 -9.14
CA LEU A 116 5.39 -4.04 -9.29
C LEU A 116 6.07 -4.54 -8.01
N SER A 117 6.09 -3.75 -6.95
CA SER A 117 6.67 -4.18 -5.68
C SER A 117 5.76 -3.81 -4.50
N PRO A 118 4.55 -4.39 -4.44
CA PRO A 118 3.63 -4.12 -3.35
C PRO A 118 4.15 -4.66 -2.02
N ILE A 119 3.72 -4.01 -0.96
CA ILE A 119 3.74 -4.53 0.39
C ILE A 119 2.40 -5.24 0.61
N ILE A 120 2.46 -6.49 1.04
CA ILE A 120 1.29 -7.31 1.36
C ILE A 120 1.28 -7.52 2.86
N ILE A 121 0.17 -7.18 3.50
CA ILE A 121 -0.02 -7.31 4.94
C ILE A 121 -1.17 -8.28 5.20
N ASN A 122 -0.95 -9.23 6.09
CA ASN A 122 -2.01 -10.02 6.68
C ASN A 122 -2.54 -9.28 7.92
N SER A 123 -3.74 -8.73 7.81
CA SER A 123 -4.34 -7.90 8.87
C SER A 123 -4.66 -8.68 10.16
N LYS A 124 -4.80 -10.01 10.08
CA LYS A 124 -5.09 -10.85 11.25
C LYS A 124 -3.89 -11.06 12.17
N ASN A 125 -2.71 -11.22 11.60
CA ASN A 125 -1.50 -11.54 12.38
C ASN A 125 -0.43 -10.44 12.32
N GLN A 126 -0.70 -9.35 11.59
CA GLN A 126 0.20 -8.21 11.40
C GLN A 126 1.56 -8.62 10.82
N VAL A 127 1.59 -9.65 9.97
CA VAL A 127 2.80 -10.06 9.24
C VAL A 127 2.73 -9.52 7.82
N ALA A 128 3.83 -8.95 7.36
CA ALA A 128 3.93 -8.33 6.04
C ALA A 128 5.19 -8.75 5.28
N ALA A 129 5.16 -8.59 3.97
CA ALA A 129 6.32 -8.70 3.11
C ALA A 129 6.19 -7.76 1.92
N GLN A 130 7.31 -7.21 1.47
CA GLN A 130 7.40 -6.59 0.16
C GLN A 130 7.66 -7.68 -0.87
N ILE A 131 6.89 -7.70 -1.96
CA ILE A 131 6.96 -8.73 -3.01
C ILE A 131 7.33 -8.07 -4.33
N ILE A 132 8.23 -8.70 -5.08
CA ILE A 132 8.51 -8.31 -6.46
C ILE A 132 7.64 -9.17 -7.37
N LEU A 133 6.74 -8.52 -8.11
CA LEU A 133 5.85 -9.15 -9.07
C LEU A 133 6.57 -9.41 -10.40
N GLU A 134 6.30 -10.55 -11.01
CA GLU A 134 6.80 -10.85 -12.35
C GLU A 134 5.94 -10.11 -13.39
N SER A 135 6.54 -9.16 -14.11
CA SER A 135 5.85 -8.38 -15.15
C SER A 135 5.50 -9.21 -16.39
N SER A 136 6.09 -10.39 -16.55
CA SER A 136 5.77 -11.35 -17.59
C SER A 136 4.41 -12.05 -17.37
N GLU A 137 3.90 -12.06 -16.14
CA GLU A 137 2.58 -12.58 -15.84
C GLU A 137 1.49 -11.68 -16.45
N PRO A 138 0.51 -12.23 -17.19
CA PRO A 138 -0.53 -11.44 -17.86
C PRO A 138 -1.30 -10.50 -16.91
N GLN A 139 -1.57 -10.94 -15.68
CA GLN A 139 -2.26 -10.14 -14.66
C GLN A 139 -1.43 -8.95 -14.18
N ASN A 140 -0.10 -9.03 -14.29
CA ASN A 140 0.84 -8.00 -13.84
C ASN A 140 1.31 -7.08 -14.98
N SER A 141 0.97 -7.37 -16.23
CA SER A 141 1.51 -6.70 -17.42
C SER A 141 1.22 -5.20 -17.50
N GLY A 142 0.16 -4.74 -16.83
CA GLY A 142 -0.19 -3.31 -16.75
C GLY A 142 0.53 -2.54 -15.64
N PHE A 143 1.21 -3.24 -14.73
CA PHE A 143 1.85 -2.60 -13.59
C PHE A 143 3.24 -2.09 -13.96
N LYS A 144 3.63 -0.93 -13.38
CA LYS A 144 4.91 -0.28 -13.61
C LYS A 144 5.59 0.05 -12.28
N THR A 145 6.92 0.07 -12.29
CA THR A 145 7.73 0.51 -11.13
C THR A 145 7.65 2.01 -10.88
N LYS A 146 7.32 2.79 -11.91
CA LYS A 146 7.09 4.23 -11.86
C LYS A 146 5.77 4.55 -12.54
N HIS A 147 4.68 4.24 -11.88
CA HIS A 147 3.34 4.60 -12.33
C HIS A 147 2.99 5.98 -11.78
N LYS A 148 2.49 6.88 -12.61
CA LYS A 148 2.05 8.22 -12.16
C LYS A 148 0.80 8.10 -11.31
N ILE A 149 0.75 8.79 -10.17
CA ILE A 149 -0.42 8.80 -9.30
C ILE A 149 -1.59 9.51 -9.99
N PHE A 150 -1.28 10.60 -10.68
CA PHE A 150 -2.25 11.40 -11.42
C PHE A 150 -2.03 11.23 -12.92
N ASP A 151 -2.45 10.10 -13.47
CA ASP A 151 -2.42 9.86 -14.92
C ASP A 151 -3.83 10.05 -15.48
N PRO A 152 -4.05 11.07 -16.36
CA PRO A 152 -5.36 11.32 -16.97
C PRO A 152 -5.90 10.13 -17.75
N GLU A 153 -5.02 9.25 -18.28
CA GLU A 153 -5.44 8.04 -19.00
C GLU A 153 -6.01 6.98 -18.06
N THR A 154 -5.43 6.85 -16.85
CA THR A 154 -5.95 5.92 -15.82
C THR A 154 -7.23 6.42 -15.18
N ALA A 155 -7.38 7.72 -14.99
CA ALA A 155 -8.63 8.32 -14.51
C ALA A 155 -9.81 8.07 -15.47
N ALA A 156 -9.55 8.06 -16.78
CA ALA A 156 -10.57 7.78 -17.79
C ALA A 156 -11.02 6.30 -17.78
N ILE A 157 -10.13 5.36 -17.45
CA ILE A 157 -10.44 3.92 -17.35
C ILE A 157 -11.30 3.64 -16.11
N SER A 158 -10.99 4.29 -14.99
CA SER A 158 -11.79 4.19 -13.75
C SER A 158 -13.18 4.78 -13.91
N ALA A 159 -13.32 5.89 -14.64
CA ALA A 159 -14.62 6.51 -14.94
C ALA A 159 -15.46 5.67 -15.92
N ALA A 160 -14.84 4.98 -16.88
CA ALA A 160 -15.53 4.13 -17.84
C ALA A 160 -16.06 2.82 -17.21
N SER A 161 -15.39 2.27 -16.20
CA SER A 161 -15.88 1.12 -15.45
C SER A 161 -16.99 1.46 -14.46
N ALA A 162 -17.07 2.70 -13.97
CA ALA A 162 -18.12 3.18 -13.06
C ALA A 162 -19.46 3.48 -13.77
N THR A 163 -19.47 3.68 -15.09
CA THR A 163 -20.70 3.95 -15.86
C THR A 163 -21.50 2.71 -16.24
N GLY A 164 -21.06 1.52 -15.83
CA GLY A 164 -21.75 0.24 -16.08
C GLY A 164 -22.82 -0.15 -15.04
N GLN A 165 -22.97 0.57 -13.92
CA GLN A 165 -24.07 0.39 -12.97
C GLN A 165 -24.57 1.76 -12.52
N GLY A 166 -25.78 2.11 -13.04
CA GLY A 166 -26.45 3.35 -12.69
C GLY A 166 -26.80 3.42 -11.21
N GLY A 167 -26.32 4.47 -10.56
CA GLY A 167 -26.68 4.87 -9.21
C GLY A 167 -26.16 6.27 -8.96
N ASP A 168 -27.09 7.24 -8.83
CA ASP A 168 -26.88 8.66 -8.57
C ASP A 168 -25.77 8.97 -7.56
N PHE A 169 -24.69 9.59 -8.05
CA PHE A 169 -23.75 10.35 -7.22
C PHE A 169 -23.72 11.81 -7.69
N ALA A 170 -24.87 12.48 -7.62
CA ALA A 170 -25.01 13.89 -7.94
C ALA A 170 -25.44 14.73 -6.73
N GLU A 171 -25.00 14.40 -5.51
CA GLU A 171 -25.26 15.25 -4.33
C GLU A 171 -24.16 15.07 -3.26
N CYS A 172 -22.98 15.64 -3.49
CA CYS A 172 -22.03 15.99 -2.44
C CYS A 172 -20.96 16.96 -2.93
N LEU A 173 -21.40 18.10 -3.50
CA LEU A 173 -20.59 19.31 -3.66
C LEU A 173 -21.51 20.52 -3.53
N SER A 174 -21.83 20.87 -2.30
CA SER A 174 -22.35 22.20 -1.94
C SER A 174 -21.83 22.53 -0.55
#